data_995bdd614bde5abf2eedcdb5ca23f677
#
_entry.id   995bdd614bde5abf2eedcdb5ca23f677
#
_cell.length_a   1.000
_cell.length_b   1.000
_cell.length_c   1.000
_cell.angle_alpha   90.00
_cell.angle_beta   90.00
_cell.angle_gamma   90.00
#
_symmetry.space_group_name_H-M   'P 1'
#
loop_
_entity.id
_entity.type
_entity.pdbx_description
1 polymer ?
#
loop_
_entity_poly.entity_id
_entity_poly.type
_entity_poly.pdbx_seq_one_letter_code
_entity_poly.pdbx_strand_id
1 'polypeptide(L)'
;AAHIWVKVDNEEYYNWGELIRSINAKINEATSSADKQIGNWFVRVGKENTISLKKLVNKVLFYLWNDIYKDFDKDDDGYIFGNIENFESFFEPEASDDMGTELVDGINLKRVKDFIGALNDVHLYSKPSFDSRADLPEDKPEFETASSEE
;
A
#
# COMPACT_ATOMS: atom_id res chain seq x y z
N ALA A 1 15.69 -13.03 4.81
CA ALA A 1 14.78 -12.16 5.51
C ALA A 1 13.36 -12.65 5.35
N ALA A 2 12.54 -12.39 6.35
CA ALA A 2 11.15 -12.78 6.29
C ALA A 2 10.40 -11.89 5.34
N HIS A 3 9.38 -12.44 4.71
CA HIS A 3 8.51 -11.67 3.87
C HIS A 3 7.57 -10.84 4.76
N ILE A 4 7.25 -9.66 4.28
CA ILE A 4 6.40 -8.75 5.01
C ILE A 4 5.11 -8.58 4.22
N TRP A 5 3.98 -8.68 4.92
CA TRP A 5 2.68 -8.64 4.30
C TRP A 5 1.85 -7.51 4.87
N VAL A 6 1.02 -6.91 4.03
CA VAL A 6 0.05 -5.93 4.47
C VAL A 6 -1.30 -6.64 4.54
N LYS A 7 -1.83 -6.75 5.73
CA LYS A 7 -3.12 -7.42 5.93
C LYS A 7 -4.23 -6.41 5.72
N VAL A 8 -5.06 -6.66 4.70
CA VAL A 8 -6.14 -5.72 4.39
C VAL A 8 -7.51 -6.24 4.77
N ASP A 9 -7.63 -7.55 4.95
CA ASP A 9 -8.86 -8.16 5.41
C ASP A 9 -8.46 -9.46 6.06
N ASN A 10 -9.43 -10.20 6.58
CA ASN A 10 -9.12 -11.41 7.32
C ASN A 10 -8.29 -12.41 6.52
N GLU A 11 -8.53 -12.49 5.23
CA GLU A 11 -7.85 -13.46 4.41
C GLU A 11 -7.22 -12.88 3.17
N GLU A 12 -6.98 -11.57 3.18
CA GLU A 12 -6.40 -10.92 2.02
C GLU A 12 -5.20 -10.09 2.42
N TYR A 13 -4.15 -10.20 1.63
CA TYR A 13 -2.87 -9.58 1.93
C TYR A 13 -2.24 -9.05 0.66
N TYR A 14 -1.50 -7.95 0.81
CA TYR A 14 -0.60 -7.49 -0.23
C TYR A 14 0.82 -7.76 0.20
N ASN A 15 1.67 -8.05 -0.75
CA ASN A 15 3.10 -8.21 -0.46
C ASN A 15 3.73 -6.83 -0.32
N TRP A 16 4.36 -6.59 0.82
CA TRP A 16 4.93 -5.27 1.11
C TRP A 16 6.00 -4.88 0.09
N GLY A 17 6.84 -5.84 -0.31
CA GLY A 17 7.87 -5.54 -1.29
C GLY A 17 7.33 -5.13 -2.64
N GLU A 18 6.29 -5.85 -3.09
CA GLU A 18 5.63 -5.46 -4.34
C GLU A 18 5.05 -4.06 -4.26
N LEU A 19 4.40 -3.79 -3.14
CA LEU A 19 3.76 -2.50 -2.94
C LEU A 19 4.78 -1.38 -2.91
N ILE A 20 5.86 -1.56 -2.16
CA ILE A 20 6.90 -0.53 -2.08
C ILE A 20 7.53 -0.27 -3.44
N ARG A 21 7.82 -1.33 -4.17
CA ARG A 21 8.45 -1.15 -5.48
C ARG A 21 7.55 -0.36 -6.41
N SER A 22 6.26 -0.70 -6.41
CA SER A 22 5.33 -0.02 -7.30
C SER A 22 5.15 1.43 -6.88
N ILE A 23 5.04 1.68 -5.58
CA ILE A 23 4.89 3.03 -5.09
C ILE A 23 6.13 3.85 -5.40
N ASN A 24 7.31 3.28 -5.19
CA ASN A 24 8.54 4.02 -5.45
C ASN A 24 8.72 4.33 -6.93
N ALA A 25 8.25 3.45 -7.79
CA ALA A 25 8.28 3.77 -9.22
C ALA A 25 7.42 4.99 -9.52
N LYS A 26 6.26 5.08 -8.87
CA LYS A 26 5.41 6.25 -9.06
C LYS A 26 6.02 7.50 -8.47
N ILE A 27 6.65 7.40 -7.33
CA ILE A 27 7.32 8.55 -6.72
C ILE A 27 8.44 9.03 -7.64
N ASN A 28 9.18 8.13 -8.21
CA ASN A 28 10.26 8.50 -9.09
C ASN A 28 9.74 9.20 -10.34
N GLU A 29 8.62 8.73 -10.89
CA GLU A 29 7.99 9.40 -12.02
C GLU A 29 7.55 10.81 -11.66
N ALA A 30 7.04 10.97 -10.45
CA ALA A 30 6.49 12.25 -10.04
C ALA A 30 7.55 13.25 -9.64
N THR A 31 8.62 12.80 -9.00
CA THR A 31 9.58 13.72 -8.37
C THR A 31 10.98 13.62 -8.95
N SER A 32 11.32 12.53 -9.59
CA SER A 32 12.67 12.26 -10.05
C SER A 32 13.69 12.34 -8.90
N SER A 33 13.25 12.00 -7.69
CA SER A 33 14.09 12.12 -6.52
C SER A 33 14.09 10.83 -5.73
N ALA A 34 15.25 10.21 -5.61
CA ALA A 34 15.38 9.00 -4.82
C ALA A 34 15.16 9.26 -3.34
N ASP A 35 15.41 10.49 -2.91
CA ASP A 35 15.26 10.82 -1.49
C ASP A 35 13.81 10.76 -1.04
N LYS A 36 12.88 10.84 -1.96
CA LYS A 36 11.46 10.82 -1.61
C LYS A 36 10.88 9.42 -1.55
N GLN A 37 11.63 8.43 -1.97
CA GLN A 37 11.13 7.06 -2.02
C GLN A 37 11.00 6.47 -0.63
N ILE A 38 10.13 5.47 -0.53
CA ILE A 38 9.86 4.81 0.72
C ILE A 38 10.84 3.66 0.91
N GLY A 39 11.49 3.62 2.07
CA GLY A 39 12.35 2.50 2.40
C GLY A 39 11.57 1.44 3.15
N ASN A 40 12.24 0.31 3.37
CA ASN A 40 11.61 -0.80 4.08
C ASN A 40 11.27 -0.47 5.52
N TRP A 41 11.93 0.53 6.07
CA TRP A 41 11.72 0.91 7.47
C TRP A 41 10.64 1.95 7.66
N PHE A 42 10.02 2.37 6.57
CA PHE A 42 9.06 3.46 6.63
C PHE A 42 7.91 3.16 7.59
N VAL A 43 7.51 1.90 7.66
CA VAL A 43 6.44 1.48 8.55
C VAL A 43 6.96 0.39 9.47
N ARG A 44 6.65 0.52 10.75
CA ARG A 44 7.03 -0.49 11.71
C ARG A 44 6.18 -1.74 11.52
N VAL A 45 6.85 -2.87 11.44
CA VAL A 45 6.18 -4.14 11.20
C VAL A 45 5.72 -4.72 12.53
N GLY A 46 4.52 -5.25 12.54
CA GLY A 46 3.95 -5.85 13.73
C GLY A 46 4.24 -7.33 13.79
N LYS A 47 3.39 -8.03 14.51
CA LYS A 47 3.54 -9.46 14.70
C LYS A 47 3.37 -10.18 13.38
N GLU A 48 4.04 -11.32 13.29
CA GLU A 48 3.94 -12.18 12.11
C GLU A 48 4.31 -11.45 10.83
N ASN A 49 5.16 -10.45 10.96
CA ASN A 49 5.65 -9.70 9.80
C ASN A 49 4.51 -9.09 9.01
N THR A 50 3.52 -8.55 9.71
CA THR A 50 2.40 -7.93 9.04
C THR A 50 2.35 -6.44 9.35
N ILE A 51 1.81 -5.72 8.38
CA ILE A 51 1.52 -4.30 8.52
C ILE A 51 0.00 -4.17 8.43
N SER A 52 -0.59 -3.45 9.35
CA SER A 52 -2.05 -3.33 9.36
C SER A 52 -2.52 -2.37 8.27
N LEU A 53 -3.78 -2.55 7.89
CA LEU A 53 -4.41 -1.64 6.94
C LEU A 53 -4.35 -0.21 7.45
N LYS A 54 -4.55 -0.04 8.73
CA LYS A 54 -4.54 1.29 9.34
C LYS A 54 -3.17 1.95 9.19
N LYS A 55 -2.10 1.19 9.39
CA LYS A 55 -0.77 1.74 9.21
C LYS A 55 -0.49 2.06 7.76
N LEU A 56 -0.97 1.22 6.86
CA LEU A 56 -0.80 1.49 5.44
C LEU A 56 -1.40 2.84 5.08
N VAL A 57 -2.63 3.06 5.50
CA VAL A 57 -3.32 4.30 5.14
C VAL A 57 -2.69 5.50 5.83
N ASN A 58 -2.50 5.39 7.14
CA ASN A 58 -2.07 6.56 7.92
C ASN A 58 -0.61 6.92 7.73
N LYS A 59 0.20 5.98 7.30
CA LYS A 59 1.62 6.26 7.08
C LYS A 59 1.95 6.40 5.61
N VAL A 60 1.63 5.37 4.84
CA VAL A 60 2.07 5.34 3.44
C VAL A 60 1.20 6.20 2.55
N LEU A 61 -0.10 5.97 2.60
CA LEU A 61 -0.99 6.75 1.73
C LEU A 61 -1.00 8.21 2.12
N PHE A 62 -0.92 8.48 3.41
CA PHE A 62 -0.87 9.87 3.86
C PHE A 62 0.41 10.55 3.38
N TYR A 63 1.53 9.86 3.43
CA TYR A 63 2.79 10.43 2.92
C TYR A 63 2.68 10.76 1.44
N LEU A 64 2.13 9.83 0.67
CA LEU A 64 1.95 10.09 -0.75
C LEU A 64 1.04 11.27 -0.99
N TRP A 65 -0.06 11.33 -0.28
CA TRP A 65 -1.02 12.40 -0.43
C TRP A 65 -0.43 13.74 -0.05
N ASN A 66 0.20 13.80 1.11
CA ASN A 66 0.59 15.05 1.71
C ASN A 66 1.93 15.56 1.24
N ASP A 67 2.87 14.65 0.97
CA ASP A 67 4.24 15.05 0.68
C ASP A 67 4.61 14.94 -0.79
N ILE A 68 4.03 13.99 -1.50
CA ILE A 68 4.43 13.75 -2.89
C ILE A 68 3.49 14.43 -3.86
N TYR A 69 2.20 14.23 -3.67
CA TYR A 69 1.22 14.63 -4.68
C TYR A 69 0.39 15.83 -4.28
N LYS A 70 0.76 16.53 -3.23
CA LYS A 70 -0.12 17.58 -2.74
C LYS A 70 -0.28 18.73 -3.72
N ASP A 71 0.70 18.95 -4.58
CA ASP A 71 0.63 20.02 -5.55
C ASP A 71 0.19 19.55 -6.93
N PHE A 72 -0.20 18.29 -7.04
CA PHE A 72 -0.68 17.74 -8.31
C PHE A 72 -2.16 18.01 -8.47
N ASP A 73 -2.59 18.29 -9.69
CA ASP A 73 -4.00 18.33 -10.02
C ASP A 73 -4.48 16.98 -10.46
N LYS A 74 -5.80 16.77 -10.39
CA LYS A 74 -6.38 15.49 -10.80
C LYS A 74 -6.02 15.14 -12.24
N ASP A 75 -5.86 16.14 -13.08
CA ASP A 75 -5.59 15.93 -14.49
C ASP A 75 -4.13 15.82 -14.83
N ASP A 76 -3.26 15.97 -13.84
CA ASP A 76 -1.83 15.85 -14.09
C ASP A 76 -1.46 14.43 -14.44
N ASP A 77 -0.55 14.28 -15.40
CA ASP A 77 0.01 12.98 -15.69
C ASP A 77 0.70 12.46 -14.45
N GLY A 78 0.49 11.18 -14.20
CA GLY A 78 1.16 10.55 -13.07
C GLY A 78 0.45 10.73 -11.74
N TYR A 79 -0.68 11.42 -11.73
CA TYR A 79 -1.45 11.53 -10.50
C TYR A 79 -2.07 10.17 -10.19
N ILE A 80 -1.85 9.69 -8.98
CA ILE A 80 -2.24 8.31 -8.68
C ILE A 80 -3.47 8.19 -7.80
N PHE A 81 -4.02 9.30 -7.31
CA PHE A 81 -5.18 9.20 -6.42
C PHE A 81 -6.52 9.27 -7.16
N GLY A 82 -6.47 9.55 -8.45
CA GLY A 82 -7.66 9.39 -9.28
C GLY A 82 -8.90 10.05 -8.71
N ASN A 83 -9.83 9.23 -8.25
CA ASN A 83 -11.13 9.71 -7.80
C ASN A 83 -11.18 10.09 -6.33
N ILE A 84 -10.07 10.07 -5.65
CA ILE A 84 -10.03 10.43 -4.24
C ILE A 84 -9.97 11.95 -4.15
N GLU A 85 -11.03 12.55 -3.65
CA GLU A 85 -11.10 14.01 -3.62
C GLU A 85 -10.42 14.61 -2.41
N ASN A 86 -10.44 13.89 -1.30
CA ASN A 86 -9.71 14.32 -0.12
C ASN A 86 -9.29 13.08 0.64
N PHE A 87 -8.30 13.26 1.49
CA PHE A 87 -7.73 12.11 2.19
C PHE A 87 -8.74 11.46 3.13
N GLU A 88 -9.64 12.25 3.69
CA GLU A 88 -10.65 11.70 4.60
C GLU A 88 -11.54 10.68 3.93
N SER A 89 -11.60 10.69 2.61
CA SER A 89 -12.40 9.71 1.89
C SER A 89 -12.02 8.27 2.23
N PHE A 90 -10.77 8.06 2.61
CA PHE A 90 -10.35 6.71 2.96
C PHE A 90 -11.00 6.21 4.24
N PHE A 91 -11.63 7.09 4.99
CA PHE A 91 -12.25 6.73 6.27
C PHE A 91 -13.77 6.84 6.24
N GLU A 92 -14.34 7.05 5.07
CA GLU A 92 -15.77 7.29 4.93
C GLU A 92 -16.40 6.21 4.07
N PRO A 93 -17.65 5.85 4.37
CA PRO A 93 -18.35 4.90 3.51
C PRO A 93 -18.69 5.53 2.18
N GLU A 94 -19.08 4.69 1.22
CA GLU A 94 -19.52 5.17 -0.07
C GLU A 94 -20.85 5.89 0.09
N ALA A 95 -20.93 7.11 -0.41
CA ALA A 95 -22.11 7.92 -0.20
C ALA A 95 -23.35 7.37 -0.88
N SER A 96 -23.17 6.68 -1.99
CA SER A 96 -24.29 6.16 -2.76
C SER A 96 -24.64 4.72 -2.43
N ASP A 97 -24.04 4.15 -1.40
CA ASP A 97 -24.24 2.76 -1.07
C ASP A 97 -25.38 2.63 -0.08
N ASP A 98 -26.53 2.19 -0.56
CA ASP A 98 -27.71 2.04 0.28
C ASP A 98 -27.52 1.00 1.36
N MET A 99 -26.69 0.01 1.10
CA MET A 99 -26.43 -1.03 2.09
C MET A 99 -25.39 -0.60 3.12
N GLY A 100 -24.73 0.52 2.85
CA GLY A 100 -23.64 0.95 3.72
C GLY A 100 -22.35 0.21 3.42
N THR A 101 -21.31 0.96 3.12
CA THR A 101 -20.00 0.36 2.91
C THR A 101 -19.44 -0.07 4.25
N GLU A 102 -19.04 -1.32 4.33
CA GLU A 102 -18.44 -1.80 5.56
C GLU A 102 -17.01 -1.30 5.65
N LEU A 103 -16.68 -0.69 6.77
CA LEU A 103 -15.33 -0.21 7.00
C LEU A 103 -14.53 -1.27 7.74
N VAL A 104 -13.26 -1.42 7.37
CA VAL A 104 -12.35 -2.33 8.06
C VAL A 104 -11.42 -1.47 8.89
N ASP A 105 -11.49 -1.61 10.21
CA ASP A 105 -10.72 -0.76 11.13
C ASP A 105 -10.95 0.72 10.85
N GLY A 106 -12.17 1.07 10.47
CA GLY A 106 -12.48 2.45 10.16
C GLY A 106 -12.03 2.91 8.79
N ILE A 107 -11.54 2.00 7.96
CA ILE A 107 -10.99 2.33 6.65
C ILE A 107 -11.94 1.83 5.56
N ASN A 108 -12.15 2.62 4.55
CA ASN A 108 -12.90 2.21 3.37
C ASN A 108 -12.00 1.33 2.50
N LEU A 109 -12.12 0.03 2.71
CA LEU A 109 -11.24 -0.92 2.06
C LEU A 109 -11.37 -0.88 0.54
N LYS A 110 -12.58 -0.66 0.05
CA LYS A 110 -12.79 -0.61 -1.40
C LYS A 110 -11.92 0.49 -2.02
N ARG A 111 -11.88 1.65 -1.39
CA ARG A 111 -11.08 2.75 -1.94
C ARG A 111 -9.59 2.46 -1.87
N VAL A 112 -9.15 1.78 -0.81
CA VAL A 112 -7.76 1.39 -0.73
C VAL A 112 -7.42 0.38 -1.81
N LYS A 113 -8.29 -0.61 -2.01
CA LYS A 113 -8.05 -1.61 -3.05
C LYS A 113 -8.07 -0.99 -4.43
N ASP A 114 -8.97 -0.04 -4.67
CA ASP A 114 -9.00 0.64 -5.95
C ASP A 114 -7.72 1.41 -6.20
N PHE A 115 -7.21 2.07 -5.16
CA PHE A 115 -5.97 2.79 -5.27
C PHE A 115 -4.81 1.85 -5.60
N ILE A 116 -4.70 0.76 -4.85
CA ILE A 116 -3.60 -0.18 -5.05
C ILE A 116 -3.74 -0.89 -6.39
N GLY A 117 -4.99 -1.19 -6.78
CA GLY A 117 -5.23 -1.84 -8.05
C GLY A 117 -4.80 -1.03 -9.26
N ALA A 118 -4.70 0.28 -9.09
CA ALA A 118 -4.21 1.13 -10.16
C ALA A 118 -2.69 1.17 -10.24
N LEU A 119 -2.01 0.61 -9.24
CA LEU A 119 -0.57 0.47 -9.29
C LEU A 119 -0.21 -0.78 -10.08
N ASN A 120 1.00 -0.76 -10.66
CA ASN A 120 1.45 -1.89 -11.45
C ASN A 120 2.08 -2.95 -10.58
N ASP A 121 1.79 -4.21 -10.93
CA ASP A 121 2.53 -5.33 -10.36
C ASP A 121 2.35 -5.52 -8.86
N VAL A 122 1.20 -5.14 -8.34
CA VAL A 122 0.85 -5.41 -6.95
C VAL A 122 -0.31 -6.38 -6.95
N HIS A 123 -0.13 -7.52 -6.31
CA HIS A 123 -1.12 -8.58 -6.32
C HIS A 123 -1.77 -8.74 -4.97
N LEU A 124 -3.00 -9.22 -4.99
CA LEU A 124 -3.72 -9.51 -3.77
C LEU A 124 -3.64 -11.02 -3.53
N TYR A 125 -3.15 -11.38 -2.36
CA TYR A 125 -2.94 -12.79 -2.02
C TYR A 125 -3.97 -13.23 -1.00
N SER A 126 -4.38 -14.47 -1.10
CA SER A 126 -5.31 -15.05 -0.14
C SER A 126 -4.52 -15.79 0.91
N LYS A 127 -4.51 -15.24 2.11
CA LYS A 127 -4.00 -15.92 3.29
C LYS A 127 -2.68 -16.66 3.05
N PRO A 128 -1.61 -15.94 2.77
CA PRO A 128 -0.33 -16.58 2.54
C PRO A 128 0.17 -17.30 3.80
N SER A 129 1.01 -18.28 3.59
CA SER A 129 1.64 -18.96 4.69
C SER A 129 2.84 -18.16 5.16
N PHE A 130 2.92 -17.95 6.45
CA PHE A 130 4.06 -17.23 7.01
C PHE A 130 5.17 -18.19 7.42
N ASP A 131 4.90 -19.48 7.35
CA ASP A 131 5.86 -20.47 7.80
C ASP A 131 6.60 -21.17 6.68
N SER A 132 6.13 -21.06 5.47
CA SER A 132 6.68 -21.80 4.35
C SER A 132 7.05 -20.87 3.23
N ARG A 133 8.27 -20.98 2.79
CA ARG A 133 8.69 -20.18 1.65
C ARG A 133 8.10 -20.65 0.36
N ALA A 134 7.64 -21.89 0.33
CA ALA A 134 7.05 -22.42 -0.88
C ALA A 134 5.76 -21.72 -1.23
N ASP A 135 5.10 -21.13 -0.25
CA ASP A 135 3.84 -20.45 -0.49
C ASP A 135 4.00 -19.00 -0.88
N LEU A 136 5.24 -18.54 -0.95
CA LEU A 136 5.49 -17.14 -1.24
C LEU A 136 5.77 -16.96 -2.71
N PRO A 137 5.48 -15.78 -3.27
CA PRO A 137 5.81 -15.55 -4.66
C PRO A 137 7.30 -15.64 -4.86
N GLU A 138 7.66 -15.85 -6.11
CA GLU A 138 9.08 -15.88 -6.45
C GLU A 138 9.70 -14.63 -5.95
N ASP A 139 10.63 -14.78 -5.07
CA ASP A 139 11.08 -13.66 -4.36
C ASP A 139 12.02 -12.80 -5.15
N LYS A 140 12.05 -11.56 -4.80
CA LYS A 140 12.93 -10.64 -5.48
C LYS A 140 14.14 -10.45 -4.61
N PRO A 141 15.30 -10.85 -5.09
CA PRO A 141 16.48 -10.74 -4.25
C PRO A 141 16.71 -9.35 -3.68
N GLU A 142 16.39 -8.33 -4.45
CA GLU A 142 16.61 -6.98 -3.96
C GLU A 142 15.73 -6.67 -2.76
N PHE A 143 14.53 -7.23 -2.72
CA PHE A 143 13.66 -6.98 -1.60
C PHE A 143 14.20 -7.65 -0.34
N GLU A 144 14.60 -8.89 -0.47
CA GLU A 144 15.16 -9.59 0.67
C GLU A 144 16.40 -8.93 1.18
N THR A 145 17.25 -8.51 0.27
CA THR A 145 18.48 -7.87 0.66
C THR A 145 18.19 -6.59 1.42
N ALA A 146 17.22 -5.83 0.92
CA ALA A 146 16.92 -4.55 1.55
C ALA A 146 16.41 -4.72 2.96
N SER A 147 15.70 -5.80 3.26
CA SER A 147 15.12 -5.96 4.58
C SER A 147 15.93 -6.84 5.49
N SER A 148 16.95 -7.49 5.00
CA SER A 148 17.68 -8.46 5.81
C SER A 148 18.60 -7.81 6.81
N GLU A 149 18.86 -6.55 6.68
CA GLU A 149 19.77 -5.88 7.58
C GLU A 149 19.19 -5.62 8.94
N GLU A 150 17.90 -5.72 9.07
CA GLU A 150 17.33 -5.39 10.36
C GLU A 150 17.60 -6.40 11.41
#